data_cd0c5ebaf96dd91c73583aea01405ba6
#
_entry.id   cd0c5ebaf96dd91c73583aea01405ba6
#
_cell.length_a   1.000
_cell.length_b   1.000
_cell.length_c   1.000
_cell.angle_alpha   90.00
_cell.angle_beta   90.00
_cell.angle_gamma   90.00
#
_symmetry.space_group_name_H-M   'P 1'
#
loop_
_entity.id
_entity.type
_entity.pdbx_description
1 polymer ?
#
loop_
_entity_poly.entity_id
_entity_poly.type
_entity_poly.pdbx_seq_one_letter_code
_entity_poly.pdbx_strand_id
1 'polypeptide(L)'
;MLIKNFVLPTAAFMSAITMAGFVSAATLNVATSATFPPFEFQDSKTGAVQGFEIDLVKAMGEKMGRDVKIENIGFDAIIPGILAGTIDMGAAGFSITPERGKRVLFSLPFYKSGLTILVPKANTAGIADFKDLEGKRISVQIGTTSQTFAKKIPGAKVTTFASAGEAVLNMIAGNADAVINDKPVTDYMLVQSKSIASQTTHLKPIATADHFAMVFAKNNSELKQAADKALKDLKADGTFNKLHKKWFGVPADPELP
;
A
#
# COMPACT_ATOMS: atom_id res chain seq x y z
N MET A 1 61.46 25.06 67.31
CA MET A 1 61.09 25.51 65.97
C MET A 1 60.23 24.37 65.36
N LEU A 2 58.89 24.50 65.45
CA LEU A 2 57.95 23.48 65.14
C LEU A 2 57.46 23.76 63.67
N ILE A 3 57.67 22.83 62.76
CA ILE A 3 57.19 22.89 61.39
C ILE A 3 55.84 22.13 61.41
N LYS A 4 54.72 22.85 61.15
CA LYS A 4 53.37 22.29 60.93
C LYS A 4 53.26 21.79 59.51
N ASN A 5 53.07 20.49 59.36
CA ASN A 5 52.65 19.89 58.08
C ASN A 5 51.18 20.21 57.77
N PHE A 6 50.92 20.88 56.66
CA PHE A 6 49.61 21.17 56.11
C PHE A 6 49.26 20.06 55.09
N VAL A 7 48.27 19.22 55.44
CA VAL A 7 47.73 18.22 54.50
C VAL A 7 46.52 18.84 53.82
N LEU A 8 46.59 19.05 52.50
CA LEU A 8 45.43 19.42 51.66
C LEU A 8 44.63 18.16 51.31
N PRO A 9 43.28 18.17 51.42
CA PRO A 9 42.46 17.07 50.93
C PRO A 9 42.28 17.17 49.43
N THR A 10 42.68 16.14 48.72
CA THR A 10 42.42 15.94 47.29
C THR A 10 40.96 15.56 47.10
N ALA A 11 40.13 16.47 46.60
CA ALA A 11 38.75 16.16 46.20
C ALA A 11 38.78 15.45 44.85
N ALA A 12 38.47 14.14 44.86
CA ALA A 12 38.26 13.38 43.62
C ALA A 12 36.90 13.74 43.00
N PHE A 13 36.94 14.44 41.87
CA PHE A 13 35.78 14.69 41.04
C PHE A 13 35.47 13.40 40.25
N MET A 14 34.49 12.65 40.66
CA MET A 14 33.93 11.52 39.91
C MET A 14 33.00 12.10 38.83
N SER A 15 33.50 12.26 37.59
CA SER A 15 32.68 12.56 36.44
C SER A 15 31.84 11.32 36.06
N ALA A 16 30.56 11.35 36.38
CA ALA A 16 29.61 10.37 35.91
C ALA A 16 29.39 10.61 34.41
N ILE A 17 30.04 9.79 33.57
CA ILE A 17 29.78 9.71 32.12
C ILE A 17 28.44 8.98 31.99
N THR A 18 27.36 9.73 31.81
CA THR A 18 26.07 9.19 31.36
C THR A 18 26.27 8.72 29.91
N MET A 19 26.47 7.41 29.72
CA MET A 19 26.31 6.79 28.42
C MET A 19 24.83 6.91 28.04
N ALA A 20 24.48 7.92 27.25
CA ALA A 20 23.23 7.92 26.50
C ALA A 20 23.34 6.77 25.50
N GLY A 21 22.76 5.62 25.85
CA GLY A 21 22.63 4.50 24.95
C GLY A 21 21.84 4.98 23.74
N PHE A 22 22.44 4.96 22.56
CA PHE A 22 21.73 5.07 21.30
C PHE A 22 20.79 3.86 21.23
N VAL A 23 19.53 4.04 21.61
CA VAL A 23 18.47 3.07 21.27
C VAL A 23 18.38 3.12 19.76
N SER A 24 19.00 2.15 19.09
CA SER A 24 18.80 1.96 17.66
C SER A 24 17.30 1.79 17.43
N ALA A 25 16.70 2.69 16.68
CA ALA A 25 15.30 2.57 16.30
C ALA A 25 15.11 1.21 15.62
N ALA A 26 14.18 0.39 16.12
CA ALA A 26 13.93 -0.91 15.52
C ALA A 26 13.44 -0.70 14.08
N THR A 27 14.13 -1.33 13.11
CA THR A 27 13.77 -1.25 11.70
C THR A 27 12.41 -1.93 11.47
N LEU A 28 11.53 -1.26 10.75
CA LEU A 28 10.24 -1.78 10.32
C LEU A 28 10.38 -2.34 8.89
N ASN A 29 10.28 -3.66 8.73
CA ASN A 29 10.32 -4.31 7.43
C ASN A 29 8.93 -4.25 6.79
N VAL A 30 8.80 -3.46 5.73
CA VAL A 30 7.54 -3.23 5.03
C VAL A 30 7.61 -3.85 3.64
N ALA A 31 6.70 -4.79 3.35
CA ALA A 31 6.53 -5.30 2.00
C ALA A 31 5.49 -4.50 1.22
N THR A 32 5.82 -4.25 -0.04
CA THR A 32 4.94 -3.62 -1.02
C THR A 32 4.96 -4.40 -2.33
N SER A 33 4.01 -4.11 -3.24
CA SER A 33 4.03 -4.62 -4.62
C SER A 33 4.02 -3.44 -5.57
N ALA A 34 5.22 -2.96 -5.93
CA ALA A 34 5.44 -1.69 -6.60
C ALA A 34 5.01 -1.67 -8.07
N THR A 35 3.75 -2.06 -8.33
CA THR A 35 3.09 -2.11 -9.65
C THR A 35 1.70 -1.49 -9.63
N PHE A 36 1.36 -0.72 -8.58
CA PHE A 36 0.01 -0.23 -8.30
C PHE A 36 -0.04 1.31 -8.13
N PRO A 37 0.31 2.08 -9.19
CA PRO A 37 0.33 3.54 -9.12
C PRO A 37 -1.09 4.12 -8.93
N PRO A 38 -1.24 5.25 -8.22
CA PRO A 38 -0.19 6.10 -7.64
C PRO A 38 0.18 5.72 -6.20
N PHE A 39 -0.25 4.56 -5.69
CA PHE A 39 -0.03 4.13 -4.31
C PHE A 39 1.40 3.64 -4.09
N GLU A 40 1.86 2.69 -4.90
CA GLU A 40 3.20 2.12 -4.89
C GLU A 40 3.62 1.68 -6.30
N PHE A 41 4.73 2.20 -6.77
CA PHE A 41 5.28 1.85 -8.08
C PHE A 41 6.78 2.16 -8.16
N GLN A 42 7.44 1.54 -9.12
CA GLN A 42 8.84 1.85 -9.40
C GLN A 42 8.94 3.06 -10.33
N ASP A 43 9.78 4.01 -9.96
CA ASP A 43 10.18 5.09 -10.86
C ASP A 43 10.96 4.50 -12.04
N SER A 44 10.53 4.80 -13.25
CA SER A 44 11.09 4.19 -14.47
C SER A 44 12.55 4.62 -14.76
N LYS A 45 13.01 5.72 -14.16
CA LYS A 45 14.36 6.26 -14.38
C LYS A 45 15.35 5.81 -13.32
N THR A 46 14.90 5.77 -12.06
CA THR A 46 15.76 5.50 -10.91
C THR A 46 15.59 4.08 -10.35
N GLY A 47 14.51 3.40 -10.69
CA GLY A 47 14.12 2.11 -10.10
C GLY A 47 13.65 2.23 -8.64
N ALA A 48 13.61 3.44 -8.07
CA ALA A 48 13.19 3.65 -6.69
C ALA A 48 11.69 3.37 -6.51
N VAL A 49 11.34 2.72 -5.41
CA VAL A 49 9.93 2.51 -5.04
C VAL A 49 9.37 3.80 -4.46
N GLN A 50 8.29 4.29 -5.04
CA GLN A 50 7.62 5.54 -4.69
C GLN A 50 6.10 5.40 -4.79
N GLY A 51 5.37 6.39 -4.28
CA GLY A 51 3.91 6.45 -4.33
C GLY A 51 3.32 7.03 -3.06
N PHE A 52 2.01 7.21 -3.07
CA PHE A 52 1.28 7.76 -1.92
C PHE A 52 1.46 6.91 -0.67
N GLU A 53 1.24 5.60 -0.79
CA GLU A 53 1.32 4.67 0.35
C GLU A 53 2.77 4.53 0.84
N ILE A 54 3.75 4.58 -0.05
CA ILE A 54 5.18 4.57 0.30
C ILE A 54 5.57 5.81 1.11
N ASP A 55 5.16 7.01 0.67
CA ASP A 55 5.41 8.24 1.41
C ASP A 55 4.67 8.23 2.75
N LEU A 56 3.44 7.71 2.79
CA LEU A 56 2.64 7.59 4.00
C LEU A 56 3.32 6.68 5.03
N VAL A 57 3.79 5.50 4.61
CA VAL A 57 4.48 4.55 5.50
C VAL A 57 5.79 5.13 6.03
N LYS A 58 6.56 5.85 5.22
CA LYS A 58 7.78 6.54 5.68
C LYS A 58 7.44 7.59 6.75
N ALA A 59 6.44 8.43 6.51
CA ALA A 59 5.99 9.41 7.50
C ALA A 59 5.44 8.77 8.79
N MET A 60 4.76 7.62 8.67
CA MET A 60 4.33 6.83 9.83
C MET A 60 5.54 6.27 10.61
N GLY A 61 6.56 5.78 9.92
CA GLY A 61 7.82 5.34 10.53
C GLY A 61 8.47 6.43 11.38
N GLU A 62 8.57 7.65 10.83
CA GLU A 62 9.06 8.83 11.56
C GLU A 62 8.23 9.10 12.83
N LYS A 63 6.90 9.07 12.74
CA LYS A 63 6.01 9.24 13.91
C LYS A 63 6.18 8.14 14.97
N MET A 64 6.51 6.93 14.55
CA MET A 64 6.76 5.78 15.44
C MET A 64 8.21 5.71 15.95
N GLY A 65 9.10 6.60 15.48
CA GLY A 65 10.53 6.54 15.80
C GLY A 65 11.21 5.28 15.28
N ARG A 66 10.81 4.79 14.08
CA ARG A 66 11.34 3.58 13.44
C ARG A 66 11.88 3.88 12.05
N ASP A 67 13.01 3.29 11.70
CA ASP A 67 13.50 3.26 10.32
C ASP A 67 12.62 2.33 9.49
N VAL A 68 12.27 2.74 8.28
CA VAL A 68 11.43 1.95 7.36
C VAL A 68 12.29 1.36 6.25
N LYS A 69 12.29 0.03 6.15
CA LYS A 69 12.89 -0.71 5.05
C LYS A 69 11.77 -1.24 4.15
N ILE A 70 11.73 -0.76 2.90
CA ILE A 70 10.76 -1.20 1.89
C ILE A 70 11.33 -2.39 1.12
N GLU A 71 10.55 -3.47 1.02
CA GLU A 71 10.83 -4.63 0.19
C GLU A 71 9.74 -4.79 -0.88
N ASN A 72 10.15 -4.83 -2.15
CA ASN A 72 9.23 -5.00 -3.27
C ASN A 72 9.12 -6.48 -3.65
N ILE A 73 7.93 -7.06 -3.45
CA ILE A 73 7.63 -8.47 -3.74
C ILE A 73 6.27 -8.61 -4.45
N GLY A 74 5.94 -9.81 -4.91
CA GLY A 74 4.60 -10.08 -5.48
C GLY A 74 3.49 -9.84 -4.45
N PHE A 75 2.38 -9.24 -4.88
CA PHE A 75 1.25 -8.90 -4.01
C PHE A 75 0.72 -10.12 -3.24
N ASP A 76 0.61 -11.26 -3.90
CA ASP A 76 0.14 -12.53 -3.33
C ASP A 76 1.11 -13.16 -2.31
N ALA A 77 2.37 -12.72 -2.30
CA ALA A 77 3.39 -13.17 -1.34
C ALA A 77 3.43 -12.37 -0.03
N ILE A 78 2.82 -11.16 0.02
CA ILE A 78 2.92 -10.26 1.18
C ILE A 78 2.26 -10.87 2.42
N ILE A 79 1.00 -11.31 2.34
CA ILE A 79 0.32 -11.94 3.50
C ILE A 79 1.02 -13.23 3.95
N PRO A 80 1.45 -14.14 3.07
CA PRO A 80 2.32 -15.26 3.46
C PRO A 80 3.58 -14.84 4.22
N GLY A 81 4.29 -13.79 3.77
CA GLY A 81 5.47 -13.26 4.46
C GLY A 81 5.18 -12.72 5.86
N ILE A 82 4.04 -12.03 6.04
CA ILE A 82 3.56 -11.56 7.35
C ILE A 82 3.27 -12.75 8.28
N LEU A 83 2.63 -13.80 7.78
CA LEU A 83 2.31 -15.00 8.56
C LEU A 83 3.56 -15.80 8.92
N ALA A 84 4.60 -15.75 8.08
CA ALA A 84 5.90 -16.36 8.35
C ALA A 84 6.78 -15.52 9.31
N GLY A 85 6.37 -14.26 9.63
CA GLY A 85 7.12 -13.37 10.50
C GLY A 85 8.37 -12.73 9.85
N THR A 86 8.49 -12.80 8.51
CA THR A 86 9.59 -12.16 7.77
C THR A 86 9.28 -10.71 7.41
N ILE A 87 8.02 -10.31 7.47
CA ILE A 87 7.49 -8.99 7.15
C ILE A 87 6.68 -8.49 8.35
N ASP A 88 6.96 -7.26 8.79
CA ASP A 88 6.26 -6.64 9.91
C ASP A 88 4.93 -5.99 9.46
N MET A 89 4.92 -5.36 8.27
CA MET A 89 3.77 -4.64 7.73
C MET A 89 3.69 -4.83 6.21
N GLY A 90 2.49 -5.04 5.69
CA GLY A 90 2.19 -4.98 4.26
C GLY A 90 1.53 -3.66 3.91
N ALA A 91 2.07 -2.99 2.88
CA ALA A 91 1.59 -1.72 2.35
C ALA A 91 1.54 -1.82 0.81
N ALA A 92 0.38 -2.19 0.28
CA ALA A 92 0.21 -2.52 -1.14
C ALA A 92 -1.26 -2.40 -1.59
N GLY A 93 -1.97 -1.34 -1.18
CA GLY A 93 -3.37 -1.12 -1.55
C GLY A 93 -4.30 -2.25 -1.07
N PHE A 94 -4.09 -2.81 0.11
CA PHE A 94 -4.93 -3.91 0.59
C PHE A 94 -6.35 -3.47 0.91
N SER A 95 -7.32 -3.90 0.10
CA SER A 95 -8.74 -3.78 0.44
C SER A 95 -9.05 -4.55 1.72
N ILE A 96 -9.77 -3.91 2.65
CA ILE A 96 -10.30 -4.53 3.86
C ILE A 96 -11.39 -5.53 3.45
N THR A 97 -11.16 -6.82 3.71
CA THR A 97 -12.16 -7.86 3.46
C THR A 97 -12.30 -8.80 4.66
N PRO A 98 -13.48 -9.40 4.90
CA PRO A 98 -13.65 -10.40 5.95
C PRO A 98 -12.67 -11.58 5.81
N GLU A 99 -12.39 -11.99 4.59
CA GLU A 99 -11.51 -13.13 4.29
C GLU A 99 -10.07 -12.86 4.71
N ARG A 100 -9.53 -11.68 4.34
CA ARG A 100 -8.20 -11.26 4.79
C ARG A 100 -8.17 -11.03 6.30
N GLY A 101 -9.25 -10.46 6.88
CA GLY A 101 -9.40 -10.22 8.30
C GLY A 101 -9.35 -11.48 9.18
N LYS A 102 -9.61 -12.67 8.63
CA LYS A 102 -9.39 -13.94 9.34
C LYS A 102 -7.91 -14.24 9.56
N ARG A 103 -7.03 -13.71 8.70
CA ARG A 103 -5.58 -14.03 8.66
C ARG A 103 -4.69 -12.91 9.20
N VAL A 104 -5.07 -11.65 9.01
CA VAL A 104 -4.27 -10.47 9.33
C VAL A 104 -5.10 -9.44 10.11
N LEU A 105 -4.41 -8.48 10.75
CA LEU A 105 -5.01 -7.24 11.25
C LEU A 105 -4.90 -6.15 10.18
N PHE A 106 -5.86 -5.23 10.17
CA PHE A 106 -5.82 -4.03 9.34
C PHE A 106 -5.57 -2.79 10.17
N SER A 107 -4.85 -1.82 9.62
CA SER A 107 -4.83 -0.46 10.15
C SER A 107 -6.21 0.21 10.02
N LEU A 108 -6.34 1.43 10.52
CA LEU A 108 -7.38 2.34 10.06
C LEU A 108 -7.29 2.52 8.55
N PRO A 109 -8.42 2.67 7.84
CA PRO A 109 -8.40 2.89 6.40
C PRO A 109 -7.79 4.26 6.05
N PHE A 110 -7.07 4.29 4.92
CA PHE A 110 -6.44 5.51 4.44
C PHE A 110 -6.94 5.97 3.06
N TYR A 111 -7.69 5.12 2.34
CA TYR A 111 -8.22 5.45 1.02
C TYR A 111 -9.53 4.72 0.74
N LYS A 112 -10.47 5.38 0.03
CA LYS A 112 -11.69 4.74 -0.50
C LYS A 112 -11.47 4.34 -1.94
N SER A 113 -11.76 3.09 -2.29
CA SER A 113 -11.64 2.53 -3.63
C SER A 113 -12.93 1.81 -4.03
N GLY A 114 -12.88 1.11 -5.15
CA GLY A 114 -13.92 0.21 -5.65
C GLY A 114 -13.49 -0.37 -6.99
N LEU A 115 -14.00 -1.55 -7.30
CA LEU A 115 -13.68 -2.25 -8.54
C LEU A 115 -14.41 -1.64 -9.72
N THR A 116 -13.69 -1.46 -10.82
CA THR A 116 -14.21 -0.97 -12.10
C THR A 116 -13.80 -1.91 -13.24
N ILE A 117 -14.38 -1.66 -14.41
CA ILE A 117 -14.13 -2.44 -15.63
C ILE A 117 -13.41 -1.56 -16.66
N LEU A 118 -12.30 -2.05 -17.18
CA LEU A 118 -11.64 -1.53 -18.38
C LEU A 118 -11.88 -2.51 -19.52
N VAL A 119 -12.27 -2.00 -20.68
CA VAL A 119 -12.52 -2.78 -21.90
C VAL A 119 -11.70 -2.26 -23.08
N PRO A 120 -11.46 -3.06 -24.13
CA PRO A 120 -10.89 -2.56 -25.37
C PRO A 120 -11.73 -1.42 -25.95
N LYS A 121 -11.12 -0.48 -26.65
CA LYS A 121 -11.82 0.69 -27.25
C LYS A 121 -12.98 0.28 -28.15
N ALA A 122 -12.81 -0.77 -28.95
CA ALA A 122 -13.86 -1.30 -29.81
C ALA A 122 -15.01 -1.96 -29.05
N ASN A 123 -14.72 -2.49 -27.84
CA ASN A 123 -15.68 -3.19 -26.98
C ASN A 123 -16.61 -4.15 -27.74
N THR A 124 -16.05 -4.98 -28.61
CA THR A 124 -16.82 -5.93 -29.44
C THR A 124 -17.61 -6.96 -28.62
N ALA A 125 -17.25 -7.16 -27.38
CA ALA A 125 -17.98 -8.02 -26.44
C ALA A 125 -19.25 -7.37 -25.86
N GLY A 126 -19.50 -6.07 -26.12
CA GLY A 126 -20.70 -5.33 -25.71
C GLY A 126 -20.84 -5.16 -24.18
N ILE A 127 -19.72 -5.09 -23.46
CA ILE A 127 -19.71 -4.98 -21.99
C ILE A 127 -19.98 -3.53 -21.59
N ALA A 128 -21.03 -3.29 -20.79
CA ALA A 128 -21.38 -1.99 -20.24
C ALA A 128 -21.43 -2.00 -18.71
N ASP A 129 -21.60 -3.17 -18.10
CA ASP A 129 -21.71 -3.35 -16.65
C ASP A 129 -21.13 -4.71 -16.22
N PHE A 130 -20.98 -4.93 -14.92
CA PHE A 130 -20.47 -6.17 -14.33
C PHE A 130 -21.32 -7.41 -14.67
N LYS A 131 -22.64 -7.28 -14.85
CA LYS A 131 -23.52 -8.36 -15.30
C LYS A 131 -23.18 -8.87 -16.69
N ASP A 132 -22.60 -8.02 -17.56
CA ASP A 132 -22.25 -8.37 -18.92
C ASP A 132 -20.95 -9.19 -19.02
N LEU A 133 -20.27 -9.40 -17.89
CA LEU A 133 -19.04 -10.18 -17.79
C LEU A 133 -19.26 -11.70 -17.73
N GLU A 134 -20.52 -12.17 -17.67
CA GLU A 134 -20.83 -13.59 -17.69
C GLU A 134 -20.28 -14.25 -18.96
N GLY A 135 -19.56 -15.36 -18.78
CA GLY A 135 -18.91 -16.11 -19.87
C GLY A 135 -17.72 -15.40 -20.55
N LYS A 136 -17.34 -14.18 -20.14
CA LYS A 136 -16.28 -13.39 -20.77
C LYS A 136 -14.89 -13.80 -20.28
N ARG A 137 -13.87 -13.45 -21.10
CA ARG A 137 -12.45 -13.58 -20.74
C ARG A 137 -12.04 -12.34 -19.94
N ILE A 138 -11.61 -12.54 -18.71
CA ILE A 138 -11.28 -11.45 -17.78
C ILE A 138 -9.82 -11.59 -17.32
N SER A 139 -9.05 -10.51 -17.46
CA SER A 139 -7.69 -10.41 -16.94
C SER A 139 -7.69 -9.64 -15.62
N VAL A 140 -6.93 -10.12 -14.63
CA VAL A 140 -6.82 -9.51 -13.30
C VAL A 140 -5.44 -9.74 -12.71
N GLN A 141 -5.07 -8.94 -11.71
CA GLN A 141 -3.87 -9.23 -10.91
C GLN A 141 -4.15 -10.36 -9.91
N ILE A 142 -3.17 -11.28 -9.73
CA ILE A 142 -3.24 -12.41 -8.81
C ILE A 142 -3.34 -11.95 -7.34
N GLY A 143 -4.10 -12.66 -6.51
CA GLY A 143 -4.23 -12.40 -5.07
C GLY A 143 -5.15 -11.23 -4.70
N THR A 144 -5.71 -10.50 -5.69
CA THR A 144 -6.52 -9.29 -5.47
C THR A 144 -8.00 -9.57 -5.24
N THR A 145 -8.72 -8.56 -4.76
CA THR A 145 -10.19 -8.54 -4.72
C THR A 145 -10.80 -8.63 -6.12
N SER A 146 -10.13 -8.06 -7.14
CA SER A 146 -10.51 -8.19 -8.56
C SER A 146 -10.53 -9.65 -9.00
N GLN A 147 -9.51 -10.44 -8.65
CA GLN A 147 -9.50 -11.88 -8.94
C GLN A 147 -10.63 -12.61 -8.22
N THR A 148 -10.80 -12.30 -6.93
CA THR A 148 -11.86 -12.94 -6.12
C THR A 148 -13.25 -12.62 -6.67
N PHE A 149 -13.47 -11.38 -7.11
CA PHE A 149 -14.72 -10.95 -7.73
C PHE A 149 -14.92 -11.65 -9.09
N ALA A 150 -13.92 -11.60 -9.98
CA ALA A 150 -13.99 -12.21 -11.30
C ALA A 150 -14.31 -13.71 -11.26
N LYS A 151 -13.72 -14.45 -10.32
CA LYS A 151 -13.97 -15.90 -10.12
C LYS A 151 -15.40 -16.23 -9.69
N LYS A 152 -16.16 -15.27 -9.19
CA LYS A 152 -17.57 -15.46 -8.81
C LYS A 152 -18.54 -15.21 -9.97
N ILE A 153 -18.07 -14.65 -11.08
CA ILE A 153 -18.89 -14.37 -12.26
C ILE A 153 -19.16 -15.69 -13.01
N PRO A 154 -20.43 -16.05 -13.25
CA PRO A 154 -20.77 -17.29 -13.93
C PRO A 154 -20.09 -17.42 -15.30
N GLY A 155 -19.44 -18.56 -15.54
CA GLY A 155 -18.81 -18.87 -16.82
C GLY A 155 -17.62 -18.01 -17.21
N ALA A 156 -17.18 -17.03 -16.39
CA ALA A 156 -16.04 -16.18 -16.71
C ALA A 156 -14.75 -17.00 -16.78
N LYS A 157 -13.92 -16.70 -17.80
CA LYS A 157 -12.58 -17.28 -17.99
C LYS A 157 -11.54 -16.29 -17.45
N VAL A 158 -11.09 -16.52 -16.23
CA VAL A 158 -10.21 -15.58 -15.52
C VAL A 158 -8.74 -15.96 -15.74
N THR A 159 -7.96 -15.03 -16.28
CA THR A 159 -6.50 -15.13 -16.42
C THR A 159 -5.84 -14.16 -15.43
N THR A 160 -4.83 -14.63 -14.70
CA THR A 160 -4.14 -13.85 -13.66
C THR A 160 -2.73 -13.46 -14.09
N PHE A 161 -2.30 -12.27 -13.67
CA PHE A 161 -0.99 -11.67 -13.94
C PHE A 161 -0.33 -11.19 -12.65
N ALA A 162 0.97 -10.97 -12.67
CA ALA A 162 1.69 -10.44 -11.52
C ALA A 162 1.32 -8.96 -11.23
N SER A 163 0.87 -8.22 -12.24
CA SER A 163 0.47 -6.82 -12.11
C SER A 163 -0.82 -6.49 -12.85
N ALA A 164 -1.49 -5.40 -12.42
CA ALA A 164 -2.63 -4.84 -13.14
C ALA A 164 -2.24 -4.34 -14.55
N GLY A 165 -1.02 -3.81 -14.71
CA GLY A 165 -0.49 -3.37 -16.01
C GLY A 165 -0.39 -4.51 -17.01
N GLU A 166 0.13 -5.67 -16.61
CA GLU A 166 0.20 -6.88 -17.46
C GLU A 166 -1.20 -7.38 -17.84
N ALA A 167 -2.16 -7.34 -16.91
CA ALA A 167 -3.55 -7.69 -17.19
C ALA A 167 -4.16 -6.77 -18.27
N VAL A 168 -3.87 -5.47 -18.22
CA VAL A 168 -4.30 -4.48 -19.23
C VAL A 168 -3.63 -4.74 -20.57
N LEU A 169 -2.33 -5.01 -20.61
CA LEU A 169 -1.62 -5.32 -21.85
C LEU A 169 -2.14 -6.60 -22.51
N ASN A 170 -2.45 -7.64 -21.71
CA ASN A 170 -3.07 -8.86 -22.20
C ASN A 170 -4.44 -8.62 -22.85
N MET A 171 -5.25 -7.74 -22.28
CA MET A 171 -6.53 -7.34 -22.86
C MET A 171 -6.33 -6.55 -24.17
N ILE A 172 -5.40 -5.59 -24.20
CA ILE A 172 -5.08 -4.81 -25.42
C ILE A 172 -4.59 -5.72 -26.55
N ALA A 173 -3.85 -6.78 -26.21
CA ALA A 173 -3.42 -7.81 -27.18
C ALA A 173 -4.57 -8.71 -27.70
N GLY A 174 -5.82 -8.50 -27.26
CA GLY A 174 -6.99 -9.26 -27.69
C GLY A 174 -7.21 -10.60 -26.98
N ASN A 175 -6.44 -10.90 -25.94
CA ASN A 175 -6.53 -12.15 -25.21
C ASN A 175 -7.59 -12.14 -24.08
N ALA A 176 -8.14 -10.96 -23.76
CA ALA A 176 -9.24 -10.80 -22.81
C ALA A 176 -10.26 -9.78 -23.32
N ASP A 177 -11.49 -9.89 -22.84
CA ASP A 177 -12.61 -9.00 -23.18
C ASP A 177 -12.70 -7.83 -22.20
N ALA A 178 -12.18 -8.02 -20.97
CA ALA A 178 -12.17 -7.00 -19.93
C ALA A 178 -11.02 -7.19 -18.91
N VAL A 179 -10.71 -6.10 -18.21
CA VAL A 179 -9.92 -6.09 -16.97
C VAL A 179 -10.81 -5.59 -15.83
N ILE A 180 -10.78 -6.26 -14.69
CA ILE A 180 -11.34 -5.73 -13.44
C ILE A 180 -10.16 -5.24 -12.59
N ASN A 181 -10.22 -3.99 -12.15
CA ASN A 181 -9.17 -3.37 -11.36
C ASN A 181 -9.76 -2.26 -10.47
N ASP A 182 -8.99 -1.79 -9.50
CA ASP A 182 -9.36 -0.66 -8.66
C ASP A 182 -9.42 0.64 -9.47
N LYS A 183 -10.46 1.41 -9.23
CA LYS A 183 -10.73 2.66 -9.95
C LYS A 183 -9.56 3.64 -9.94
N PRO A 184 -8.96 4.00 -8.77
CA PRO A 184 -7.90 5.01 -8.75
C PRO A 184 -6.66 4.60 -9.54
N VAL A 185 -6.34 3.29 -9.58
CA VAL A 185 -5.21 2.76 -10.35
C VAL A 185 -5.51 2.80 -11.85
N THR A 186 -6.72 2.41 -12.24
CA THR A 186 -7.15 2.49 -13.64
C THR A 186 -7.15 3.94 -14.12
N ASP A 187 -7.72 4.88 -13.35
CA ASP A 187 -7.73 6.31 -13.69
C ASP A 187 -6.30 6.85 -13.87
N TYR A 188 -5.39 6.51 -12.94
CA TYR A 188 -4.00 6.94 -13.02
C TYR A 188 -3.30 6.38 -14.28
N MET A 189 -3.47 5.10 -14.58
CA MET A 189 -2.90 4.50 -15.79
C MET A 189 -3.36 5.21 -17.07
N LEU A 190 -4.63 5.57 -17.16
CA LEU A 190 -5.18 6.26 -18.33
C LEU A 190 -4.67 7.69 -18.46
N VAL A 191 -4.43 8.39 -17.36
CA VAL A 191 -3.84 9.75 -17.38
C VAL A 191 -2.37 9.67 -17.79
N GLN A 192 -1.61 8.69 -17.29
CA GLN A 192 -0.17 8.59 -17.53
C GLN A 192 0.20 7.98 -18.88
N SER A 193 -0.65 7.11 -19.42
CA SER A 193 -0.37 6.41 -20.68
C SER A 193 -1.39 6.73 -21.77
N LYS A 194 -1.03 7.67 -22.66
CA LYS A 194 -1.84 7.97 -23.84
C LYS A 194 -2.07 6.73 -24.73
N SER A 195 -1.11 5.81 -24.78
CA SER A 195 -1.23 4.56 -25.54
C SER A 195 -2.32 3.67 -24.96
N ILE A 196 -2.37 3.48 -23.64
CA ILE A 196 -3.43 2.69 -23.01
C ILE A 196 -4.78 3.41 -23.17
N ALA A 197 -4.84 4.71 -22.89
CA ALA A 197 -6.08 5.51 -22.99
C ALA A 197 -6.69 5.50 -24.39
N SER A 198 -5.88 5.50 -25.45
CA SER A 198 -6.38 5.48 -26.84
C SER A 198 -6.95 4.12 -27.25
N GLN A 199 -6.52 3.03 -26.61
CA GLN A 199 -6.89 1.65 -26.93
C GLN A 199 -7.97 1.06 -26.03
N THR A 200 -8.38 1.78 -24.98
CA THR A 200 -9.28 1.25 -23.96
C THR A 200 -10.42 2.22 -23.63
N THR A 201 -11.47 1.70 -22.99
CA THR A 201 -12.58 2.48 -22.43
C THR A 201 -12.78 2.06 -20.98
N HIS A 202 -12.70 3.03 -20.06
CA HIS A 202 -13.01 2.82 -18.65
C HIS A 202 -14.51 2.99 -18.44
N LEU A 203 -15.17 1.94 -17.96
CA LEU A 203 -16.60 1.97 -17.72
C LEU A 203 -16.91 2.66 -16.39
N LYS A 204 -18.11 3.27 -16.30
CA LYS A 204 -18.53 4.04 -15.12
C LYS A 204 -18.95 3.18 -13.90
N PRO A 205 -19.57 1.99 -14.06
CA PRO A 205 -20.03 1.21 -12.91
C PRO A 205 -18.90 0.85 -11.94
N ILE A 206 -19.22 0.88 -10.63
CA ILE A 206 -18.35 0.47 -9.52
C ILE A 206 -19.05 -0.66 -8.77
N ALA A 207 -18.38 -1.82 -8.63
CA ALA A 207 -19.01 -3.01 -8.04
C ALA A 207 -18.91 -3.05 -6.51
N THR A 208 -17.90 -2.42 -5.92
CA THR A 208 -17.59 -2.52 -4.49
C THR A 208 -17.32 -1.14 -3.91
N ALA A 209 -17.52 -1.03 -2.58
CA ALA A 209 -17.10 0.15 -1.81
C ALA A 209 -15.93 -0.30 -0.92
N ASP A 210 -14.73 -0.35 -1.48
CA ASP A 210 -13.55 -0.86 -0.80
C ASP A 210 -12.80 0.25 -0.05
N HIS A 211 -12.10 -0.13 1.03
CA HIS A 211 -11.19 0.75 1.74
C HIS A 211 -9.81 0.09 1.78
N PHE A 212 -8.77 0.86 1.49
CA PHE A 212 -7.39 0.39 1.62
C PHE A 212 -6.86 0.62 3.02
N ALA A 213 -6.12 -0.37 3.53
CA ALA A 213 -5.44 -0.34 4.81
C ALA A 213 -4.13 -1.12 4.75
N MET A 214 -3.18 -0.82 5.64
CA MET A 214 -1.99 -1.65 5.86
C MET A 214 -2.38 -2.91 6.61
N VAL A 215 -1.60 -3.98 6.43
CA VAL A 215 -1.85 -5.29 7.03
C VAL A 215 -0.70 -5.72 7.95
N PHE A 216 -1.05 -6.42 9.05
CA PHE A 216 -0.14 -6.85 10.10
C PHE A 216 -0.45 -8.28 10.53
N ALA A 217 0.52 -8.95 11.17
CA ALA A 217 0.28 -10.25 11.79
C ALA A 217 -0.76 -10.15 12.92
N LYS A 218 -1.59 -11.18 13.08
CA LYS A 218 -2.64 -11.25 14.11
C LYS A 218 -2.13 -11.09 15.54
N ASN A 219 -0.92 -11.56 15.80
CA ASN A 219 -0.27 -11.47 17.10
C ASN A 219 0.50 -10.17 17.33
N ASN A 220 0.54 -9.25 16.36
CA ASN A 220 1.25 -7.97 16.46
C ASN A 220 0.28 -6.79 16.57
N SER A 221 -0.60 -6.85 17.56
CA SER A 221 -1.57 -5.77 17.83
C SER A 221 -0.91 -4.46 18.26
N GLU A 222 0.27 -4.51 18.91
CA GLU A 222 1.00 -3.32 19.32
C GLU A 222 1.47 -2.50 18.12
N LEU A 223 2.08 -3.14 17.12
CA LEU A 223 2.50 -2.46 15.89
C LEU A 223 1.30 -1.86 15.15
N LYS A 224 0.19 -2.60 15.06
CA LYS A 224 -1.06 -2.11 14.46
C LYS A 224 -1.57 -0.86 15.19
N GLN A 225 -1.57 -0.83 16.53
CA GLN A 225 -2.01 0.32 17.31
C GLN A 225 -1.05 1.52 17.14
N ALA A 226 0.26 1.27 17.11
CA ALA A 226 1.26 2.31 16.84
C ALA A 226 1.07 2.92 15.43
N ALA A 227 0.81 2.09 14.43
CA ALA A 227 0.51 2.53 13.07
C ALA A 227 -0.78 3.35 13.00
N ASP A 228 -1.85 2.92 13.67
CA ASP A 228 -3.11 3.68 13.73
C ASP A 228 -2.92 5.05 14.40
N LYS A 229 -2.14 5.10 15.50
CA LYS A 229 -1.82 6.36 16.15
C LYS A 229 -1.03 7.27 15.22
N ALA A 230 0.01 6.75 14.56
CA ALA A 230 0.81 7.50 13.60
C ALA A 230 -0.06 8.06 12.46
N LEU A 231 -0.98 7.27 11.91
CA LEU A 231 -1.90 7.71 10.87
C LEU A 231 -2.82 8.85 11.36
N LYS A 232 -3.35 8.76 12.59
CA LYS A 232 -4.15 9.83 13.20
C LYS A 232 -3.32 11.11 13.40
N ASP A 233 -2.09 10.97 13.90
CA ASP A 233 -1.18 12.10 14.11
C ASP A 233 -0.86 12.81 12.79
N LEU A 234 -0.61 12.07 11.69
CA LEU A 234 -0.37 12.62 10.35
C LEU A 234 -1.61 13.31 9.76
N LYS A 235 -2.81 12.85 10.09
CA LYS A 235 -4.05 13.53 9.71
C LYS A 235 -4.21 14.83 10.49
N ALA A 236 -3.97 14.81 11.79
CA ALA A 236 -4.11 15.95 12.68
C ALA A 236 -3.13 17.09 12.36
N ASP A 237 -1.88 16.77 12.00
CA ASP A 237 -0.85 17.77 11.65
C ASP A 237 -0.89 18.22 10.17
N GLY A 238 -1.80 17.66 9.37
CA GLY A 238 -1.99 17.99 7.96
C GLY A 238 -1.03 17.33 6.99
N THR A 239 -0.08 16.49 7.47
CA THR A 239 0.88 15.76 6.60
C THR A 239 0.15 14.82 5.67
N PHE A 240 -0.85 14.08 6.15
CA PHE A 240 -1.67 13.19 5.33
C PHE A 240 -2.30 13.94 4.14
N ASN A 241 -2.90 15.10 4.38
CA ASN A 241 -3.48 15.93 3.32
C ASN A 241 -2.44 16.47 2.34
N LYS A 242 -1.23 16.79 2.80
CA LYS A 242 -0.11 17.16 1.90
C LYS A 242 0.26 16.02 0.98
N LEU A 243 0.40 14.80 1.50
CA LEU A 243 0.71 13.60 0.72
C LEU A 243 -0.41 13.29 -0.27
N HIS A 244 -1.67 13.37 0.16
CA HIS A 244 -2.80 13.13 -0.72
C HIS A 244 -2.86 14.13 -1.88
N LYS A 245 -2.67 15.44 -1.60
CA LYS A 245 -2.58 16.47 -2.66
C LYS A 245 -1.40 16.24 -3.61
N LYS A 246 -0.24 15.80 -3.09
CA LYS A 246 0.93 15.50 -3.92
C LYS A 246 0.62 14.45 -4.98
N TRP A 247 -0.10 13.40 -4.62
CA TRP A 247 -0.28 12.23 -5.47
C TRP A 247 -1.61 12.23 -6.26
N PHE A 248 -2.66 12.82 -5.70
CA PHE A 248 -4.02 12.83 -6.28
C PHE A 248 -4.49 14.22 -6.71
N GLY A 249 -3.75 15.29 -6.42
CA GLY A 249 -4.10 16.66 -6.77
C GLY A 249 -5.22 17.28 -5.92
N VAL A 250 -5.85 16.51 -5.04
CA VAL A 250 -6.99 16.93 -4.19
C VAL A 250 -6.74 16.54 -2.73
N PRO A 251 -7.41 17.19 -1.76
CA PRO A 251 -7.38 16.76 -0.37
C PRO A 251 -7.94 15.37 -0.19
N ALA A 252 -7.56 14.71 0.91
CA ALA A 252 -8.16 13.45 1.31
C ALA A 252 -9.65 13.61 1.65
N ASP A 253 -10.39 12.53 1.52
CA ASP A 253 -11.79 12.45 1.97
C ASP A 253 -11.85 12.68 3.50
N PRO A 254 -12.60 13.69 3.98
CA PRO A 254 -12.69 13.98 5.41
C PRO A 254 -13.40 12.89 6.21
N GLU A 255 -14.16 12.01 5.56
CA GLU A 255 -14.85 10.90 6.23
C GLU A 255 -13.95 9.67 6.47
N LEU A 256 -12.71 9.66 5.96
CA LEU A 256 -11.75 8.62 6.32
C LEU A 256 -11.29 8.81 7.76
N PRO A 257 -11.44 7.79 8.62
CA PRO A 257 -11.09 7.86 10.06
C PRO A 257 -9.60 8.10 10.30
#